data_c1a49947bd064cff700e2f568363fe43
#
_entry.id   c1a49947bd064cff700e2f568363fe43
#
_cell.length_a   1.000
_cell.length_b   1.000
_cell.length_c   1.000
_cell.angle_alpha   90.00
_cell.angle_beta   90.00
_cell.angle_gamma   90.00
#
_symmetry.space_group_name_H-M   'P 1'
#
loop_
_entity.id
_entity.type
_entity.pdbx_description
1 polymer ?
#
loop_
_entity_poly.entity_id
_entity_poly.type
_entity_poly.pdbx_seq_one_letter_code
_entity_poly.pdbx_strand_id
1 'polypeptide(L)'
;MKQLHPIMFAGTGSDVGKSIVAAAFCRIFRQDGYQPAPFKAQNMALNSYATPEGFEIGRAQAVQAEAAGIPCHTDMNPLLLKPQSDHTSQVILNGKPIGNKDAYDYWRRGTSEIDFRKEVCDAFDRLAKRYNPIVMEGAGSIAEINLKDRDLVNMSMARHAKADVILVGDIDRGGVFASVYGSIMLQSPEDRKLIKGIIINKFRGDMRLFDEGRKMLEDICGVPVLGVIPYYKDIYIDEEDSVALEQKRRQLEEGKVNVAVVLLRHISNYTDFDTL
;
A
#
# COMPACT_ATOMS: atom_id res chain seq x y z
N MET A 1 -15.91 0.08 -22.66
CA MET A 1 -14.72 -0.74 -22.32
C MET A 1 -15.15 -1.98 -21.54
N LYS A 2 -14.36 -3.06 -21.60
CA LYS A 2 -14.62 -4.27 -20.83
C LYS A 2 -14.51 -3.97 -19.34
N GLN A 3 -15.44 -4.49 -18.52
CA GLN A 3 -15.33 -4.46 -17.07
C GLN A 3 -14.19 -5.40 -16.67
N LEU A 4 -13.21 -4.87 -15.93
CA LEU A 4 -12.11 -5.64 -15.37
C LEU A 4 -12.39 -5.97 -13.89
N HIS A 5 -11.84 -7.09 -13.43
CA HIS A 5 -11.83 -7.36 -11.99
C HIS A 5 -10.91 -6.36 -11.29
N PRO A 6 -11.23 -5.95 -10.06
CA PRO A 6 -10.27 -5.27 -9.22
C PRO A 6 -8.99 -6.09 -9.08
N ILE A 7 -7.84 -5.42 -9.05
CA ILE A 7 -6.55 -6.06 -8.84
C ILE A 7 -5.95 -5.59 -7.52
N MET A 8 -5.45 -6.52 -6.71
CA MET A 8 -4.85 -6.20 -5.42
C MET A 8 -3.37 -6.58 -5.39
N PHE A 9 -2.51 -5.63 -5.07
CA PHE A 9 -1.10 -5.88 -4.79
C PHE A 9 -0.92 -6.12 -3.29
N ALA A 10 -0.79 -7.40 -2.92
CA ALA A 10 -0.50 -7.85 -1.57
C ALA A 10 1.00 -8.06 -1.39
N GLY A 11 1.52 -8.04 -0.17
CA GLY A 11 2.96 -8.15 0.07
C GLY A 11 3.36 -9.36 0.90
N THR A 12 4.59 -9.81 0.71
CA THR A 12 5.26 -10.74 1.63
C THR A 12 5.77 -10.04 2.89
N GLY A 13 5.73 -8.71 2.92
CA GLY A 13 6.20 -7.88 4.03
C GLY A 13 5.90 -6.39 3.81
N SER A 14 6.33 -5.57 4.76
CA SER A 14 6.43 -4.13 4.58
C SER A 14 7.54 -3.79 3.59
N ASP A 15 7.48 -2.62 2.96
CA ASP A 15 8.51 -2.06 2.04
C ASP A 15 8.86 -2.94 0.83
N VAL A 16 8.10 -3.97 0.52
CA VAL A 16 8.34 -4.81 -0.68
C VAL A 16 8.03 -4.09 -2.00
N GLY A 17 7.47 -2.86 -1.93
CA GLY A 17 7.19 -2.00 -3.08
C GLY A 17 5.76 -2.05 -3.60
N LYS A 18 4.79 -2.49 -2.78
CA LYS A 18 3.37 -2.52 -3.15
C LYS A 18 2.86 -1.19 -3.70
N SER A 19 3.15 -0.08 -3.02
CA SER A 19 2.65 1.26 -3.36
C SER A 19 3.14 1.71 -4.72
N ILE A 20 4.43 1.47 -5.04
CA ILE A 20 5.02 1.78 -6.34
C ILE A 20 4.40 0.94 -7.45
N VAL A 21 4.23 -0.38 -7.20
CA VAL A 21 3.60 -1.28 -8.17
C VAL A 21 2.15 -0.87 -8.42
N ALA A 22 1.39 -0.53 -7.37
CA ALA A 22 0.01 -0.03 -7.50
C ALA A 22 -0.05 1.28 -8.31
N ALA A 23 0.85 2.24 -8.05
CA ALA A 23 0.95 3.48 -8.82
C ALA A 23 1.26 3.21 -10.30
N ALA A 24 2.21 2.30 -10.58
CA ALA A 24 2.55 1.90 -11.93
C ALA A 24 1.35 1.29 -12.67
N PHE A 25 0.58 0.42 -12.03
CA PHE A 25 -0.61 -0.18 -12.63
C PHE A 25 -1.75 0.83 -12.81
N CYS A 26 -1.93 1.80 -11.90
CA CYS A 26 -2.82 2.93 -12.14
C CYS A 26 -2.44 3.67 -13.44
N ARG A 27 -1.14 3.92 -13.63
CA ARG A 27 -0.64 4.58 -14.84
C ARG A 27 -0.83 3.74 -16.11
N ILE A 28 -0.51 2.44 -16.04
CA ILE A 28 -0.65 1.50 -17.17
C ILE A 28 -2.12 1.42 -17.61
N PHE A 29 -3.06 1.16 -16.69
CA PHE A 29 -4.48 1.09 -17.04
C PHE A 29 -5.00 2.40 -17.63
N ARG A 30 -4.53 3.54 -17.14
CA ARG A 30 -4.86 4.84 -17.77
C ARG A 30 -4.34 4.93 -19.19
N GLN A 31 -3.10 4.51 -19.45
CA GLN A 31 -2.50 4.52 -20.79
C GLN A 31 -3.22 3.57 -21.73
N ASP A 32 -3.74 2.45 -21.22
CA ASP A 32 -4.57 1.50 -21.96
C ASP A 32 -6.02 2.00 -22.18
N GLY A 33 -6.31 3.23 -21.75
CA GLY A 33 -7.60 3.91 -21.97
C GLY A 33 -8.66 3.62 -20.92
N TYR A 34 -8.36 2.88 -19.84
CA TYR A 34 -9.28 2.69 -18.72
C TYR A 34 -9.35 3.94 -17.82
N GLN A 35 -10.29 3.93 -16.90
CA GLN A 35 -10.43 4.92 -15.84
C GLN A 35 -10.15 4.27 -14.47
N PRO A 36 -8.89 3.96 -14.15
CA PRO A 36 -8.57 3.30 -12.90
C PRO A 36 -8.72 4.25 -11.71
N ALA A 37 -8.92 3.66 -10.51
CA ALA A 37 -8.75 4.37 -9.26
C ALA A 37 -7.96 3.52 -8.27
N PRO A 38 -7.08 4.11 -7.44
CA PRO A 38 -6.41 3.41 -6.37
C PRO A 38 -7.37 3.16 -5.20
N PHE A 39 -7.09 2.11 -4.41
CA PHE A 39 -7.80 1.86 -3.15
C PHE A 39 -6.89 1.19 -2.13
N LYS A 40 -6.81 1.75 -0.95
CA LYS A 40 -6.19 1.12 0.22
C LYS A 40 -7.13 1.26 1.41
N ALA A 41 -7.70 0.16 1.84
CA ALA A 41 -8.75 0.11 2.85
C ALA A 41 -8.37 0.83 4.14
N GLN A 42 -7.16 0.56 4.64
CA GLN A 42 -6.55 1.22 5.78
C GLN A 42 -5.09 1.51 5.45
N ASN A 43 -4.64 2.72 5.73
CA ASN A 43 -3.23 3.09 5.71
C ASN A 43 -2.75 3.47 7.10
N MET A 44 -1.49 3.20 7.40
CA MET A 44 -0.80 3.69 8.58
C MET A 44 0.38 4.53 8.11
N ALA A 45 0.27 5.85 8.21
CA ALA A 45 1.27 6.77 7.69
C ALA A 45 1.21 8.11 8.44
N LEU A 46 2.35 8.73 8.66
CA LEU A 46 2.45 10.08 9.17
C LEU A 46 2.24 11.12 8.07
N ASN A 47 2.59 10.76 6.84
CA ASN A 47 2.50 11.64 5.69
C ASN A 47 1.13 11.51 5.02
N SER A 48 0.42 12.61 4.92
CA SER A 48 -0.92 12.69 4.35
C SER A 48 -1.02 13.77 3.27
N TYR A 49 -2.16 13.83 2.61
CA TYR A 49 -2.45 14.77 1.55
C TYR A 49 -3.88 15.29 1.68
N ALA A 50 -4.08 16.57 1.40
CA ALA A 50 -5.40 17.19 1.39
C ALA A 50 -6.11 16.93 0.05
N THR A 51 -7.33 16.36 0.10
CA THR A 51 -8.15 16.25 -1.11
C THR A 51 -8.64 17.61 -1.58
N PRO A 52 -9.13 17.74 -2.83
CA PRO A 52 -9.71 19.01 -3.32
C PRO A 52 -10.83 19.56 -2.43
N GLU A 53 -11.55 18.69 -1.72
CA GLU A 53 -12.63 19.07 -0.79
C GLU A 53 -12.11 19.46 0.61
N GLY A 54 -10.79 19.43 0.83
CA GLY A 54 -10.17 19.75 2.13
C GLY A 54 -10.21 18.61 3.16
N PHE A 55 -10.39 17.38 2.71
CA PHE A 55 -10.31 16.19 3.53
C PHE A 55 -8.92 15.56 3.47
N GLU A 56 -8.63 14.59 4.33
CA GLU A 56 -7.30 13.99 4.49
C GLU A 56 -7.27 12.54 4.01
N ILE A 57 -6.24 12.18 3.22
CA ILE A 57 -5.93 10.80 2.81
C ILE A 57 -4.44 10.51 2.95
N GLY A 58 -4.03 9.24 2.90
CA GLY A 58 -2.63 8.85 2.85
C GLY A 58 -1.93 9.37 1.60
N ARG A 59 -0.68 9.82 1.74
CA ARG A 59 0.12 10.40 0.64
C ARG A 59 0.27 9.44 -0.54
N ALA A 60 0.53 8.15 -0.29
CA ALA A 60 0.67 7.17 -1.36
C ALA A 60 -0.58 7.08 -2.25
N GLN A 61 -1.79 7.16 -1.67
CA GLN A 61 -3.01 7.10 -2.46
C GLN A 61 -3.23 8.37 -3.29
N ALA A 62 -2.74 9.52 -2.84
CA ALA A 62 -2.72 10.75 -3.65
C ALA A 62 -1.78 10.58 -4.86
N VAL A 63 -0.57 10.04 -4.68
CA VAL A 63 0.37 9.74 -5.76
C VAL A 63 -0.22 8.72 -6.75
N GLN A 64 -0.89 7.68 -6.26
CA GLN A 64 -1.56 6.68 -7.10
C GLN A 64 -2.73 7.28 -7.89
N ALA A 65 -3.50 8.22 -7.30
CA ALA A 65 -4.56 8.95 -7.98
C ALA A 65 -4.00 9.85 -9.08
N GLU A 66 -2.88 10.52 -8.83
CA GLU A 66 -2.15 11.30 -9.83
C GLU A 66 -1.69 10.42 -11.00
N ALA A 67 -1.11 9.25 -10.72
CA ALA A 67 -0.73 8.27 -11.72
C ALA A 67 -1.94 7.80 -12.56
N ALA A 68 -3.11 7.62 -11.93
CA ALA A 68 -4.38 7.34 -12.59
C ALA A 68 -4.94 8.54 -13.36
N GLY A 69 -4.43 9.76 -13.10
CA GLY A 69 -4.86 11.02 -13.71
C GLY A 69 -6.23 11.48 -13.27
N ILE A 70 -6.58 11.22 -12.05
CA ILE A 70 -7.82 11.63 -11.41
C ILE A 70 -7.53 12.39 -10.12
N PRO A 71 -8.40 13.30 -9.68
CA PRO A 71 -8.27 13.91 -8.37
C PRO A 71 -8.40 12.86 -7.27
N CYS A 72 -7.63 13.01 -6.21
CA CYS A 72 -7.75 12.11 -5.06
C CYS A 72 -9.07 12.34 -4.30
N HIS A 73 -9.58 11.28 -3.68
CA HIS A 73 -10.85 11.28 -2.97
C HIS A 73 -10.78 10.37 -1.73
N THR A 74 -11.52 10.70 -0.70
CA THR A 74 -11.48 9.95 0.59
C THR A 74 -11.86 8.48 0.46
N ASP A 75 -12.70 8.10 -0.51
CA ASP A 75 -13.01 6.69 -0.79
C ASP A 75 -11.79 5.87 -1.22
N MET A 76 -10.70 6.52 -1.67
CA MET A 76 -9.46 5.82 -2.06
C MET A 76 -8.65 5.35 -0.84
N ASN A 77 -8.82 6.03 0.30
CA ASN A 77 -8.25 5.65 1.58
C ASN A 77 -9.20 6.04 2.71
N PRO A 78 -10.27 5.24 2.95
CA PRO A 78 -11.31 5.59 3.91
C PRO A 78 -10.83 5.60 5.36
N LEU A 79 -9.77 4.86 5.68
CA LEU A 79 -9.24 4.75 7.03
C LEU A 79 -7.73 5.03 7.05
N LEU A 80 -7.33 6.13 7.69
CA LEU A 80 -5.93 6.50 7.87
C LEU A 80 -5.62 6.56 9.37
N LEU A 81 -4.56 5.87 9.78
CA LEU A 81 -4.03 5.88 11.13
C LEU A 81 -2.74 6.68 11.15
N LYS A 82 -2.67 7.71 11.99
CA LYS A 82 -1.45 8.51 12.23
C LYS A 82 -0.88 8.15 13.61
N PRO A 83 0.20 7.37 13.68
CA PRO A 83 0.81 7.00 14.95
C PRO A 83 1.23 8.24 15.73
N GLN A 84 0.83 8.31 17.01
CA GLN A 84 1.23 9.37 17.96
C GLN A 84 2.17 8.84 19.02
N SER A 85 2.10 7.55 19.32
CA SER A 85 2.98 6.83 20.23
C SER A 85 3.01 5.34 19.85
N ASP A 86 3.73 4.53 20.62
CA ASP A 86 3.79 3.08 20.41
C ASP A 86 2.41 2.39 20.55
N HIS A 87 1.45 3.04 21.22
CA HIS A 87 0.16 2.44 21.55
C HIS A 87 -1.04 3.24 21.05
N THR A 88 -0.86 4.48 20.61
CA THR A 88 -1.96 5.35 20.22
C THR A 88 -1.79 5.89 18.82
N SER A 89 -2.91 5.93 18.07
CA SER A 89 -2.98 6.56 16.75
C SER A 89 -4.17 7.51 16.68
N GLN A 90 -3.98 8.64 16.01
CA GLN A 90 -5.11 9.44 15.56
C GLN A 90 -5.78 8.69 14.41
N VAL A 91 -7.09 8.53 14.51
CA VAL A 91 -7.90 7.84 13.49
C VAL A 91 -8.57 8.89 12.61
N ILE A 92 -8.37 8.78 11.32
CA ILE A 92 -9.01 9.57 10.29
C ILE A 92 -9.93 8.65 9.50
N LEU A 93 -11.23 8.92 9.55
CA LEU A 93 -12.27 8.15 8.87
C LEU A 93 -12.93 9.01 7.80
N ASN A 94 -12.94 8.50 6.56
CA ASN A 94 -13.49 9.23 5.40
C ASN A 94 -12.95 10.67 5.32
N GLY A 95 -11.66 10.82 5.62
CA GLY A 95 -10.93 12.09 5.55
C GLY A 95 -11.12 13.03 6.75
N LYS A 96 -11.84 12.62 7.80
CA LYS A 96 -12.08 13.43 9.00
C LYS A 96 -11.49 12.79 10.24
N PRO A 97 -10.78 13.55 11.10
CA PRO A 97 -10.30 13.02 12.37
C PRO A 97 -11.49 12.71 13.29
N ILE A 98 -11.51 11.49 13.82
CA ILE A 98 -12.53 11.03 14.77
C ILE A 98 -11.99 10.81 16.19
N GLY A 99 -10.75 11.25 16.43
CA GLY A 99 -10.08 11.19 17.72
C GLY A 99 -8.96 10.16 17.76
N ASN A 100 -8.35 10.05 18.95
CA ASN A 100 -7.26 9.12 19.21
C ASN A 100 -7.83 7.80 19.70
N LYS A 101 -7.24 6.70 19.23
CA LYS A 101 -7.59 5.35 19.67
C LYS A 101 -6.32 4.63 20.15
N ASP A 102 -6.44 3.93 21.25
CA ASP A 102 -5.45 2.95 21.66
C ASP A 102 -5.50 1.75 20.69
N ALA A 103 -4.35 1.18 20.37
CA ALA A 103 -4.27 0.06 19.42
C ALA A 103 -5.08 -1.15 19.91
N TYR A 104 -5.07 -1.42 21.22
CA TYR A 104 -5.83 -2.54 21.79
C TYR A 104 -7.34 -2.33 21.65
N ASP A 105 -7.84 -1.13 21.95
CA ASP A 105 -9.27 -0.79 21.85
C ASP A 105 -9.73 -0.69 20.40
N TYR A 106 -8.88 -0.18 19.52
CA TYR A 106 -9.15 -0.12 18.07
C TYR A 106 -9.38 -1.51 17.46
N TRP A 107 -8.57 -2.49 17.86
CA TRP A 107 -8.66 -3.86 17.36
C TRP A 107 -9.67 -4.74 18.10
N ARG A 108 -10.25 -4.28 19.21
CA ARG A 108 -11.22 -5.04 19.99
C ARG A 108 -12.62 -4.90 19.39
N ARG A 109 -13.17 -6.01 18.88
CA ARG A 109 -14.53 -6.03 18.35
C ARG A 109 -15.55 -5.65 19.43
N GLY A 110 -16.51 -4.78 19.08
CA GLY A 110 -17.66 -4.44 19.94
C GLY A 110 -17.42 -3.32 20.93
N THR A 111 -16.25 -2.66 20.93
CA THR A 111 -15.99 -1.49 21.76
C THR A 111 -16.21 -0.16 21.05
N SER A 112 -16.29 -0.17 19.72
CA SER A 112 -16.52 1.02 18.91
C SER A 112 -17.98 1.06 18.43
N GLU A 113 -18.62 2.23 18.51
CA GLU A 113 -19.92 2.48 17.86
C GLU A 113 -19.83 2.47 16.34
N ILE A 114 -18.60 2.59 15.78
CA ILE A 114 -18.33 2.64 14.35
C ILE A 114 -17.93 1.24 13.87
N ASP A 115 -18.61 0.73 12.87
CA ASP A 115 -18.20 -0.47 12.13
C ASP A 115 -17.23 -0.09 11.01
N PHE A 116 -15.93 -0.08 11.33
CA PHE A 116 -14.88 0.24 10.36
C PHE A 116 -14.90 -0.67 9.13
N ARG A 117 -15.27 -1.95 9.28
CA ARG A 117 -15.37 -2.87 8.14
C ARG A 117 -16.44 -2.41 7.16
N LYS A 118 -17.61 -2.05 7.69
CA LYS A 118 -18.70 -1.53 6.87
C LYS A 118 -18.29 -0.25 6.15
N GLU A 119 -17.70 0.70 6.86
CA GLU A 119 -17.24 1.97 6.28
C GLU A 119 -16.26 1.77 5.12
N VAL A 120 -15.29 0.87 5.30
CA VAL A 120 -14.29 0.54 4.29
C VAL A 120 -14.92 -0.15 3.07
N CYS A 121 -15.81 -1.12 3.29
CA CYS A 121 -16.53 -1.80 2.21
C CYS A 121 -17.43 -0.83 1.43
N ASP A 122 -18.17 0.03 2.12
CA ASP A 122 -19.04 1.04 1.48
C ASP A 122 -18.23 2.04 0.65
N ALA A 123 -17.03 2.44 1.11
CA ALA A 123 -16.14 3.31 0.36
C ALA A 123 -15.65 2.63 -0.94
N PHE A 124 -15.22 1.37 -0.84
CA PHE A 124 -14.85 0.58 -2.02
C PHE A 124 -16.01 0.48 -3.01
N ASP A 125 -17.21 0.15 -2.55
CA ASP A 125 -18.39 -0.02 -3.40
C ASP A 125 -18.80 1.28 -4.10
N ARG A 126 -18.63 2.43 -3.43
CA ARG A 126 -18.83 3.76 -4.06
C ARG A 126 -17.79 4.03 -5.14
N LEU A 127 -16.52 3.70 -4.87
CA LEU A 127 -15.42 3.91 -5.80
C LEU A 127 -15.57 3.01 -7.04
N ALA A 128 -15.90 1.73 -6.85
CA ALA A 128 -16.05 0.74 -7.92
C ALA A 128 -17.23 1.03 -8.88
N LYS A 129 -18.20 1.83 -8.46
CA LYS A 129 -19.29 2.31 -9.33
C LYS A 129 -18.83 3.40 -10.29
N ARG A 130 -17.74 4.09 -9.99
CA ARG A 130 -17.26 5.26 -10.76
C ARG A 130 -16.07 4.94 -11.64
N TYR A 131 -15.25 3.96 -11.24
CA TYR A 131 -13.95 3.69 -11.85
C TYR A 131 -13.78 2.21 -12.22
N ASN A 132 -12.95 1.95 -13.23
CA ASN A 132 -12.68 0.61 -13.74
C ASN A 132 -11.29 0.55 -14.40
N PRO A 133 -10.37 -0.33 -13.93
CA PRO A 133 -10.48 -1.15 -12.72
C PRO A 133 -10.16 -0.39 -11.43
N ILE A 134 -10.45 -1.01 -10.27
CA ILE A 134 -9.90 -0.56 -9.01
C ILE A 134 -8.56 -1.27 -8.78
N VAL A 135 -7.52 -0.46 -8.53
CA VAL A 135 -6.17 -0.92 -8.20
C VAL A 135 -6.00 -0.85 -6.69
N MET A 136 -6.00 -2.02 -6.04
CA MET A 136 -5.99 -2.12 -4.59
C MET A 136 -4.57 -2.36 -4.07
N GLU A 137 -4.28 -1.82 -2.91
CA GLU A 137 -3.02 -2.04 -2.19
C GLU A 137 -3.29 -2.67 -0.83
N GLY A 138 -2.58 -3.77 -0.53
CA GLY A 138 -2.56 -4.39 0.79
C GLY A 138 -1.62 -3.65 1.77
N ALA A 139 -1.66 -4.04 3.03
CA ALA A 139 -0.78 -3.51 4.08
C ALA A 139 0.09 -4.62 4.67
N GLY A 140 1.36 -4.32 4.94
CA GLY A 140 2.31 -5.26 5.56
C GLY A 140 2.42 -6.58 4.79
N SER A 141 2.35 -7.69 5.52
CA SER A 141 2.38 -9.05 4.99
C SER A 141 1.02 -9.74 5.10
N ILE A 142 0.64 -10.51 4.07
CA ILE A 142 -0.51 -11.41 4.17
C ILE A 142 -0.21 -12.64 5.06
N ALA A 143 1.04 -12.84 5.43
CA ALA A 143 1.47 -13.96 6.29
C ALA A 143 1.24 -13.71 7.79
N GLU A 144 0.78 -12.52 8.19
CA GLU A 144 0.44 -12.18 9.58
C GLU A 144 -0.88 -12.86 10.00
N ILE A 145 -0.85 -14.21 10.09
CA ILE A 145 -2.05 -15.03 10.35
C ILE A 145 -2.67 -14.77 11.72
N ASN A 146 -1.90 -14.30 12.69
CA ASN A 146 -2.36 -13.86 14.00
C ASN A 146 -3.27 -12.62 13.95
N LEU A 147 -3.20 -11.84 12.86
CA LEU A 147 -4.02 -10.65 12.64
C LEU A 147 -5.20 -10.91 11.69
N LYS A 148 -5.33 -12.12 11.15
CA LYS A 148 -6.27 -12.45 10.07
C LYS A 148 -7.74 -12.12 10.40
N ASP A 149 -8.16 -12.38 11.64
CA ASP A 149 -9.54 -12.11 12.06
C ASP A 149 -9.87 -10.62 12.15
N ARG A 150 -8.83 -9.79 12.22
CA ARG A 150 -8.93 -8.33 12.33
C ARG A 150 -8.53 -7.63 11.03
N ASP A 151 -8.10 -8.39 10.02
CA ASP A 151 -7.68 -7.85 8.73
C ASP A 151 -8.81 -7.09 8.04
N LEU A 152 -8.61 -5.80 7.81
CA LEU A 152 -9.50 -4.92 7.05
C LEU A 152 -8.93 -4.60 5.65
N VAL A 153 -7.70 -5.00 5.35
CA VAL A 153 -6.95 -4.45 4.22
C VAL A 153 -6.61 -5.49 3.17
N ASN A 154 -6.14 -6.67 3.62
CA ASN A 154 -5.60 -7.69 2.74
C ASN A 154 -6.68 -8.65 2.20
N MET A 155 -6.61 -9.93 2.59
CA MET A 155 -7.46 -10.97 2.01
C MET A 155 -8.95 -10.77 2.30
N SER A 156 -9.32 -10.12 3.41
CA SER A 156 -10.71 -9.80 3.70
C SER A 156 -11.29 -8.81 2.67
N MET A 157 -10.50 -7.81 2.27
CA MET A 157 -10.89 -6.83 1.25
C MET A 157 -10.84 -7.44 -0.16
N ALA A 158 -9.85 -8.31 -0.43
CA ALA A 158 -9.78 -9.03 -1.68
C ALA A 158 -11.04 -9.89 -1.92
N ARG A 159 -11.54 -10.56 -0.87
CA ARG A 159 -12.81 -11.32 -0.95
C ARG A 159 -14.02 -10.41 -1.20
N HIS A 160 -14.13 -9.28 -0.48
CA HIS A 160 -15.23 -8.33 -0.68
C HIS A 160 -15.25 -7.81 -2.12
N ALA A 161 -14.11 -7.38 -2.60
CA ALA A 161 -13.93 -6.82 -3.94
C ALA A 161 -13.96 -7.87 -5.07
N LYS A 162 -13.89 -9.18 -4.75
CA LYS A 162 -13.63 -10.27 -5.71
C LYS A 162 -12.39 -9.98 -6.55
N ALA A 163 -11.33 -9.46 -5.92
CA ALA A 163 -10.14 -9.01 -6.58
C ALA A 163 -9.22 -10.18 -6.97
N ASP A 164 -8.54 -10.02 -8.10
CA ASP A 164 -7.39 -10.84 -8.44
C ASP A 164 -6.17 -10.34 -7.65
N VAL A 165 -5.57 -11.20 -6.82
CA VAL A 165 -4.46 -10.83 -5.93
C VAL A 165 -3.13 -11.16 -6.62
N ILE A 166 -2.23 -10.19 -6.64
CA ILE A 166 -0.84 -10.34 -7.08
C ILE A 166 0.06 -10.16 -5.86
N LEU A 167 0.82 -11.20 -5.54
CA LEU A 167 1.75 -11.18 -4.41
C LEU A 167 3.07 -10.54 -4.84
N VAL A 168 3.50 -9.50 -4.13
CA VAL A 168 4.77 -8.81 -4.35
C VAL A 168 5.78 -9.28 -3.31
N GLY A 169 6.90 -9.83 -3.78
CA GLY A 169 8.03 -10.26 -2.97
C GLY A 169 9.28 -9.43 -3.24
N ASP A 170 10.01 -9.08 -2.18
CA ASP A 170 11.29 -8.36 -2.24
C ASP A 170 12.45 -9.36 -2.27
N ILE A 171 13.25 -9.33 -3.35
CA ILE A 171 14.42 -10.21 -3.49
C ILE A 171 15.70 -9.59 -2.92
N ASP A 172 15.77 -8.28 -2.78
CA ASP A 172 16.98 -7.55 -2.37
C ASP A 172 17.44 -7.91 -0.95
N ARG A 173 16.46 -8.21 -0.07
CA ARG A 173 16.74 -8.61 1.32
C ARG A 173 17.10 -10.08 1.49
N GLY A 174 17.00 -10.88 0.43
CA GLY A 174 17.18 -12.34 0.48
C GLY A 174 15.96 -13.09 1.01
N GLY A 175 15.98 -14.42 0.87
CA GLY A 175 14.92 -15.29 1.38
C GLY A 175 13.58 -15.22 0.63
N VAL A 176 13.55 -14.70 -0.60
CA VAL A 176 12.33 -14.49 -1.37
C VAL A 176 11.53 -15.77 -1.59
N PHE A 177 12.19 -16.93 -1.77
CA PHE A 177 11.51 -18.22 -1.91
C PHE A 177 10.68 -18.57 -0.67
N ALA A 178 11.29 -18.44 0.51
CA ALA A 178 10.62 -18.75 1.77
C ALA A 178 9.47 -17.75 2.04
N SER A 179 9.69 -16.46 1.80
CA SER A 179 8.68 -15.43 2.05
C SER A 179 7.49 -15.55 1.11
N VAL A 180 7.71 -15.82 -0.18
CA VAL A 180 6.62 -16.01 -1.16
C VAL A 180 5.87 -17.31 -0.87
N TYR A 181 6.58 -18.44 -0.74
CA TYR A 181 5.96 -19.72 -0.44
C TYR A 181 5.18 -19.68 0.87
N GLY A 182 5.80 -19.19 1.94
CA GLY A 182 5.15 -19.06 3.24
C GLY A 182 3.92 -18.17 3.19
N SER A 183 3.99 -17.01 2.52
CA SER A 183 2.85 -16.09 2.38
C SER A 183 1.66 -16.75 1.69
N ILE A 184 1.89 -17.60 0.68
CA ILE A 184 0.83 -18.31 -0.03
C ILE A 184 0.31 -19.48 0.83
N MET A 185 1.20 -20.30 1.39
CA MET A 185 0.80 -21.54 2.07
C MET A 185 0.11 -21.31 3.40
N LEU A 186 0.36 -20.18 4.06
CA LEU A 186 -0.33 -19.79 5.29
C LEU A 186 -1.76 -19.27 5.04
N GLN A 187 -2.14 -19.03 3.78
CA GLN A 187 -3.52 -18.64 3.48
C GLN A 187 -4.46 -19.85 3.49
N SER A 188 -5.75 -19.58 3.76
CA SER A 188 -6.78 -20.61 3.60
C SER A 188 -6.89 -21.05 2.13
N PRO A 189 -7.41 -22.26 1.85
CA PRO A 189 -7.62 -22.70 0.46
C PRO A 189 -8.44 -21.73 -0.39
N GLU A 190 -9.41 -21.04 0.22
CA GLU A 190 -10.26 -20.04 -0.43
C GLU A 190 -9.46 -18.79 -0.78
N ASP A 191 -8.63 -18.32 0.13
CA ASP A 191 -7.79 -17.14 -0.08
C ASP A 191 -6.70 -17.41 -1.12
N ARG A 192 -6.10 -18.60 -1.11
CA ARG A 192 -5.10 -19.00 -2.12
C ARG A 192 -5.65 -18.91 -3.54
N LYS A 193 -6.94 -19.25 -3.75
CA LYS A 193 -7.58 -19.15 -5.07
C LYS A 193 -7.66 -17.74 -5.62
N LEU A 194 -7.60 -16.72 -4.75
CA LEU A 194 -7.56 -15.32 -5.17
C LEU A 194 -6.19 -14.90 -5.67
N ILE A 195 -5.11 -15.59 -5.24
CA ILE A 195 -3.74 -15.26 -5.64
C ILE A 195 -3.52 -15.78 -7.06
N LYS A 196 -3.38 -14.86 -8.02
CA LYS A 196 -3.29 -15.15 -9.46
C LYS A 196 -1.88 -15.03 -10.01
N GLY A 197 -0.98 -14.40 -9.27
CA GLY A 197 0.37 -14.19 -9.75
C GLY A 197 1.31 -13.67 -8.66
N ILE A 198 2.58 -13.73 -9.00
CA ILE A 198 3.68 -13.26 -8.17
C ILE A 198 4.46 -12.21 -8.96
N ILE A 199 4.84 -11.12 -8.32
CA ILE A 199 5.83 -10.16 -8.82
C ILE A 199 7.03 -10.22 -7.88
N ILE A 200 8.21 -10.43 -8.44
CA ILE A 200 9.48 -10.33 -7.73
C ILE A 200 10.02 -8.93 -7.95
N ASN A 201 10.17 -8.17 -6.88
CA ASN A 201 10.59 -6.77 -6.94
C ASN A 201 12.01 -6.58 -6.41
N LYS A 202 12.62 -5.45 -6.80
CA LYS A 202 13.94 -4.99 -6.38
C LYS A 202 15.07 -5.94 -6.78
N PHE A 203 14.96 -6.55 -7.96
CA PHE A 203 16.01 -7.45 -8.47
C PHE A 203 17.29 -6.66 -8.82
N ARG A 204 18.44 -7.15 -8.36
CA ARG A 204 19.75 -6.62 -8.71
C ARG A 204 20.56 -7.65 -9.49
N GLY A 205 21.26 -7.21 -10.51
CA GLY A 205 22.13 -8.04 -11.33
C GLY A 205 21.51 -8.44 -12.66
N ASP A 206 22.04 -9.50 -13.25
CA ASP A 206 21.60 -10.01 -14.55
C ASP A 206 20.32 -10.85 -14.40
N MET A 207 19.25 -10.38 -15.01
CA MET A 207 17.93 -11.04 -14.96
C MET A 207 17.95 -12.50 -15.43
N ARG A 208 18.83 -12.83 -16.38
CA ARG A 208 18.99 -14.19 -16.91
C ARG A 208 19.40 -15.21 -15.84
N LEU A 209 20.10 -14.76 -14.80
CA LEU A 209 20.49 -15.61 -13.67
C LEU A 209 19.30 -16.04 -12.79
N PHE A 210 18.15 -15.39 -12.93
CA PHE A 210 16.97 -15.70 -12.15
C PHE A 210 15.89 -16.50 -12.92
N ASP A 211 16.13 -16.84 -14.18
CA ASP A 211 15.15 -17.59 -14.99
C ASP A 211 14.80 -18.95 -14.40
N GLU A 212 15.81 -19.69 -13.90
CA GLU A 212 15.57 -20.95 -13.19
C GLU A 212 14.87 -20.72 -11.85
N GLY A 213 15.26 -19.68 -11.10
CA GLY A 213 14.62 -19.31 -9.84
C GLY A 213 13.16 -18.96 -10.01
N ARG A 214 12.80 -18.30 -11.10
CA ARG A 214 11.39 -18.01 -11.45
C ARG A 214 10.60 -19.31 -11.62
N LYS A 215 11.10 -20.26 -12.43
CA LYS A 215 10.46 -21.55 -12.63
C LYS A 215 10.32 -22.34 -11.32
N MET A 216 11.36 -22.35 -10.50
CA MET A 216 11.29 -22.99 -9.18
C MET A 216 10.19 -22.40 -8.30
N LEU A 217 10.03 -21.08 -8.28
CA LEU A 217 8.94 -20.42 -7.54
C LEU A 217 7.56 -20.82 -8.07
N GLU A 218 7.40 -20.85 -9.40
CA GLU A 218 6.15 -21.28 -10.04
C GLU A 218 5.81 -22.73 -9.68
N ASP A 219 6.79 -23.63 -9.73
CA ASP A 219 6.62 -25.04 -9.43
C ASP A 219 6.23 -25.29 -7.96
N ILE A 220 6.91 -24.65 -7.01
CA ILE A 220 6.64 -24.88 -5.58
C ILE A 220 5.39 -24.16 -5.09
N CYS A 221 5.04 -23.02 -5.70
CA CYS A 221 3.88 -22.21 -5.30
C CYS A 221 2.59 -22.59 -6.03
N GLY A 222 2.70 -23.18 -7.22
CA GLY A 222 1.56 -23.43 -8.11
C GLY A 222 0.92 -22.14 -8.64
N VAL A 223 1.67 -21.00 -8.63
CA VAL A 223 1.21 -19.67 -9.04
C VAL A 223 2.27 -19.06 -9.96
N PRO A 224 1.88 -18.49 -11.12
CA PRO A 224 2.84 -17.95 -12.08
C PRO A 224 3.56 -16.71 -11.55
N VAL A 225 4.85 -16.57 -11.89
CA VAL A 225 5.63 -15.34 -11.71
C VAL A 225 5.41 -14.44 -12.92
N LEU A 226 4.57 -13.42 -12.76
CA LEU A 226 4.15 -12.51 -13.83
C LEU A 226 5.27 -11.59 -14.29
N GLY A 227 6.22 -11.29 -13.40
CA GLY A 227 7.33 -10.41 -13.73
C GLY A 227 8.37 -10.32 -12.62
N VAL A 228 9.55 -9.89 -13.05
CA VAL A 228 10.66 -9.53 -12.17
C VAL A 228 11.00 -8.07 -12.43
N ILE A 229 10.89 -7.23 -11.41
CA ILE A 229 11.12 -5.79 -11.53
C ILE A 229 12.55 -5.49 -11.05
N PRO A 230 13.38 -4.85 -11.88
CA PRO A 230 14.70 -4.42 -11.48
C PRO A 230 14.65 -3.42 -10.32
N TYR A 231 15.75 -3.34 -9.56
CA TYR A 231 15.90 -2.33 -8.54
C TYR A 231 16.07 -0.95 -9.20
N TYR A 232 15.11 -0.07 -8.95
CA TYR A 232 15.14 1.31 -9.41
C TYR A 232 15.82 2.21 -8.38
N LYS A 233 16.79 3.02 -8.82
CA LYS A 233 17.53 3.96 -7.96
C LYS A 233 16.99 5.39 -8.02
N ASP A 234 16.30 5.74 -9.10
CA ASP A 234 15.94 7.11 -9.45
C ASP A 234 14.43 7.36 -9.40
N ILE A 235 13.72 6.64 -8.52
CA ILE A 235 12.31 6.91 -8.27
C ILE A 235 12.22 7.85 -7.07
N TYR A 236 11.71 9.05 -7.32
CA TYR A 236 11.30 10.00 -6.27
C TYR A 236 9.80 9.87 -6.08
N ILE A 237 9.38 9.07 -5.11
CA ILE A 237 8.00 9.01 -4.63
C ILE A 237 8.06 9.43 -3.17
N ASP A 238 7.15 10.33 -2.80
CA ASP A 238 7.07 10.80 -1.43
C ASP A 238 6.88 9.62 -0.47
N GLU A 239 7.74 9.56 0.53
CA GLU A 239 7.74 8.47 1.50
C GLU A 239 6.58 8.63 2.49
N GLU A 240 6.00 7.51 2.89
CA GLU A 240 4.89 7.49 3.84
C GLU A 240 5.33 7.66 5.29
N ASP A 241 6.56 7.21 5.61
CA ASP A 241 7.08 7.17 6.98
C ASP A 241 8.29 8.07 7.18
N SER A 242 8.41 8.62 8.39
CA SER A 242 9.51 9.51 8.78
C SER A 242 10.88 8.81 8.93
N VAL A 243 10.94 7.49 8.76
CA VAL A 243 12.20 6.70 8.86
C VAL A 243 13.26 7.20 7.89
N ALA A 244 12.86 7.65 6.71
CA ALA A 244 13.76 8.23 5.71
C ALA A 244 14.38 9.56 6.15
N LEU A 245 13.74 10.31 7.03
CA LEU A 245 14.27 11.58 7.56
C LEU A 245 15.52 11.35 8.41
N GLU A 246 15.67 10.19 9.04
CA GLU A 246 16.85 9.86 9.84
C GLU A 246 18.12 9.71 8.99
N GLN A 247 17.97 9.48 7.69
CA GLN A 247 19.06 9.29 6.74
C GLN A 247 19.42 10.56 5.96
N LYS A 248 18.61 11.63 6.04
CA LYS A 248 18.90 12.89 5.35
C LYS A 248 20.10 13.60 6.00
N ARG A 249 21.02 14.09 5.14
CA ARG A 249 22.25 14.78 5.57
C ARG A 249 21.93 16.08 6.31
N ARG A 250 22.57 16.26 7.46
CA ARG A 250 22.47 17.47 8.29
C ARG A 250 23.72 18.34 8.10
N GLN A 251 24.03 18.72 6.86
CA GLN A 251 25.21 19.56 6.57
C GLN A 251 24.78 20.86 5.95
N LEU A 252 25.34 21.96 6.49
CA LEU A 252 25.20 23.28 5.89
C LEU A 252 25.97 23.34 4.57
N GLU A 253 25.36 23.92 3.55
CA GLU A 253 26.03 24.19 2.27
C GLU A 253 26.45 25.66 2.20
N GLU A 254 27.75 25.89 2.07
CA GLU A 254 28.29 27.23 1.97
C GLU A 254 27.84 27.90 0.65
N GLY A 255 27.45 29.17 0.73
CA GLY A 255 26.96 29.93 -0.42
C GLY A 255 25.50 29.68 -0.82
N LYS A 256 24.77 28.85 -0.06
CA LYS A 256 23.31 28.65 -0.24
C LYS A 256 22.51 29.16 0.95
N VAL A 257 21.22 29.40 0.72
CA VAL A 257 20.28 29.63 1.83
C VAL A 257 20.04 28.27 2.51
N ASN A 258 20.38 28.21 3.79
CA ASN A 258 20.19 27.00 4.58
C ASN A 258 18.93 27.14 5.45
N VAL A 259 17.98 26.24 5.29
CA VAL A 259 16.74 26.22 6.07
C VAL A 259 16.82 25.04 7.04
N ALA A 260 16.68 25.32 8.35
CA ALA A 260 16.65 24.31 9.37
C ALA A 260 15.21 23.92 9.70
N VAL A 261 14.87 22.66 9.46
CA VAL A 261 13.60 22.08 9.89
C VAL A 261 13.81 21.33 11.20
N VAL A 262 13.09 21.72 12.25
CA VAL A 262 13.19 21.05 13.57
C VAL A 262 12.46 19.71 13.51
N LEU A 263 13.24 18.62 13.60
CA LEU A 263 12.69 17.28 13.62
C LEU A 263 12.14 16.96 15.01
N LEU A 264 10.83 17.00 15.16
CA LEU A 264 10.11 16.54 16.34
C LEU A 264 9.83 15.02 16.23
N ARG A 265 9.63 14.37 17.38
CA ARG A 265 9.13 12.98 17.35
C ARG A 265 7.76 12.93 16.66
N HIS A 266 7.57 11.97 15.78
CA HIS A 266 6.31 11.79 15.02
C HIS A 266 5.91 13.02 14.19
N ILE A 267 6.89 13.66 13.53
CA ILE A 267 6.59 14.73 12.59
C ILE A 267 5.69 14.20 11.47
N SER A 268 4.59 14.88 11.21
CA SER A 268 3.65 14.57 10.12
C SER A 268 3.86 15.53 8.96
N ASN A 269 3.48 15.10 7.74
CA ASN A 269 3.48 15.91 6.52
C ASN A 269 4.83 16.58 6.23
N TYR A 270 5.91 15.87 6.48
CA TYR A 270 7.27 16.41 6.28
C TYR A 270 7.61 16.68 4.81
N THR A 271 6.85 16.12 3.85
CA THR A 271 6.97 16.43 2.43
C THR A 271 6.52 17.86 2.09
N ASP A 272 5.86 18.57 3.00
CA ASP A 272 5.55 20.00 2.81
C ASP A 272 6.82 20.87 2.69
N PHE A 273 7.97 20.34 3.16
CA PHE A 273 9.29 20.98 3.04
C PHE A 273 10.07 20.63 1.79
N ASP A 274 9.60 19.69 0.97
CA ASP A 274 10.34 19.23 -0.23
C ASP A 274 10.38 20.29 -1.35
N THR A 275 9.62 21.37 -1.20
CA THR A 275 9.63 22.53 -2.11
C THR A 275 10.66 23.62 -1.73
N LEU A 276 11.34 23.49 -0.60
CA LEU A 276 12.38 24.39 -0.11
C LEU A 276 13.77 23.93 -0.54
#